data_0642136754df3a01cd3197cb144bc479
#
_entry.id   0642136754df3a01cd3197cb144bc479
#
_cell.length_a   1.000
_cell.length_b   1.000
_cell.length_c   1.000
_cell.angle_alpha   90.00
_cell.angle_beta   90.00
_cell.angle_gamma   90.00
#
_symmetry.space_group_name_H-M   'P 1'
#
loop_
_entity.id
_entity.type
_entity.pdbx_description
1 polymer ?
#
loop_
_entity_poly.entity_id
_entity_poly.type
_entity_poly.pdbx_seq_one_letter_code
_entity_poly.pdbx_strand_id
1 'polypeptide(L)'
;TKGHPATTDDVAKRLSLMSTVSPGDTYAVLVNLGEVLANLMSAGRSVRLKGVGTFYLSCQSSSQGVDTPEEVSSQQITDVKVCFIPEYSRQQNGQVIQRTLIDPHLEWIDLDEIAGNGKK
;
A
#
# COMPACT_ATOMS: atom_id res chain seq x y z
N THR A 1 13.56 -7.58 -11.56
CA THR A 1 14.19 -7.31 -10.34
C THR A 1 15.22 -8.33 -10.02
N LYS A 2 16.13 -7.97 -9.24
CA LYS A 2 17.15 -8.84 -8.90
C LYS A 2 16.87 -9.43 -7.58
N GLY A 3 17.02 -10.67 -7.42
CA GLY A 3 16.82 -11.31 -6.15
C GLY A 3 15.38 -11.65 -5.89
N HIS A 4 15.11 -12.18 -4.74
CA HIS A 4 13.80 -12.62 -4.35
C HIS A 4 13.04 -11.50 -3.68
N PRO A 5 11.73 -11.53 -3.75
CA PRO A 5 10.96 -10.55 -2.99
C PRO A 5 11.26 -10.68 -1.51
N ALA A 6 11.29 -9.57 -0.82
CA ALA A 6 11.45 -9.62 0.63
C ALA A 6 10.19 -10.20 1.25
N THR A 7 10.37 -10.98 2.29
CA THR A 7 9.26 -11.64 2.94
C THR A 7 8.89 -10.91 4.22
N THR A 8 7.80 -11.34 4.84
CA THR A 8 7.41 -10.80 6.13
C THR A 8 8.52 -11.00 7.14
N ASP A 9 9.20 -12.14 7.06
CA ASP A 9 10.28 -12.42 7.98
C ASP A 9 11.43 -11.43 7.82
N ASP A 10 11.73 -11.09 6.55
CA ASP A 10 12.78 -10.10 6.30
C ASP A 10 12.42 -8.76 6.89
N VAL A 11 11.16 -8.35 6.73
CA VAL A 11 10.72 -7.08 7.27
C VAL A 11 10.76 -7.10 8.79
N ALA A 12 10.32 -8.21 9.39
CA ALA A 12 10.30 -8.32 10.84
C ALA A 12 11.70 -8.22 11.41
N LYS A 13 12.65 -8.86 10.77
CA LYS A 13 14.02 -8.81 11.27
C LYS A 13 14.59 -7.41 11.21
N ARG A 14 14.31 -6.69 10.14
CA ARG A 14 14.84 -5.35 10.03
C ARG A 14 14.17 -4.39 11.00
N LEU A 15 12.86 -4.56 11.18
CA LEU A 15 12.16 -3.71 12.14
C LEU A 15 12.66 -3.97 13.55
N SER A 16 12.98 -5.22 13.87
CA SER A 16 13.44 -5.53 15.20
C SER A 16 14.80 -4.91 15.47
N LEU A 17 15.60 -4.69 14.44
CA LEU A 17 16.88 -4.01 14.63
C LEU A 17 16.71 -2.54 14.94
N MET A 18 15.59 -1.96 14.54
CA MET A 18 15.34 -0.54 14.73
C MET A 18 14.46 -0.25 15.93
N SER A 19 13.96 -1.29 16.58
CA SER A 19 13.04 -1.11 17.68
C SER A 19 13.42 -2.06 18.79
N THR A 20 12.67 -2.02 19.88
CA THR A 20 12.98 -2.88 21.01
C THR A 20 12.19 -4.18 20.96
N VAL A 21 11.44 -4.42 19.90
CA VAL A 21 10.58 -5.59 19.80
C VAL A 21 11.36 -6.74 19.17
N SER A 22 11.16 -7.95 19.65
CA SER A 22 11.85 -9.10 19.11
C SER A 22 11.38 -9.40 17.69
N PRO A 23 12.18 -10.13 16.91
CA PRO A 23 11.74 -10.48 15.56
C PRO A 23 10.45 -11.30 15.55
N GLY A 24 10.28 -12.20 16.51
CA GLY A 24 9.07 -13.00 16.56
C GLY A 24 7.84 -12.19 16.86
N ASP A 25 7.95 -11.27 17.82
CA ASP A 25 6.83 -10.42 18.15
C ASP A 25 6.51 -9.48 16.98
N THR A 26 7.53 -8.98 16.32
CA THR A 26 7.33 -8.11 15.17
C THR A 26 6.64 -8.87 14.04
N TYR A 27 7.04 -10.12 13.83
CA TYR A 27 6.41 -10.95 12.81
C TYR A 27 4.93 -11.11 13.12
N ALA A 28 4.61 -11.40 14.37
CA ALA A 28 3.21 -11.60 14.76
C ALA A 28 2.38 -10.34 14.51
N VAL A 29 2.96 -9.19 14.83
CA VAL A 29 2.26 -7.92 14.61
C VAL A 29 2.02 -7.71 13.12
N LEU A 30 3.01 -7.97 12.29
CA LEU A 30 2.88 -7.75 10.86
C LEU A 30 1.84 -8.69 10.24
N VAL A 31 1.81 -9.95 10.70
CA VAL A 31 0.85 -10.87 10.16
C VAL A 31 -0.57 -10.45 10.51
N ASN A 32 -0.75 -9.88 11.69
CA ASN A 32 -2.08 -9.45 12.10
C ASN A 32 -2.46 -8.09 11.52
N LEU A 33 -1.50 -7.35 11.00
CA LEU A 33 -1.79 -6.03 10.48
C LEU A 33 -2.78 -6.08 9.34
N GLY A 34 -2.65 -7.08 8.47
CA GLY A 34 -3.56 -7.19 7.34
C GLY A 34 -5.00 -7.32 7.77
N GLU A 35 -5.24 -8.10 8.82
CA GLU A 35 -6.61 -8.28 9.29
C GLU A 35 -7.15 -6.99 9.88
N VAL A 36 -6.33 -6.26 10.61
CA VAL A 36 -6.77 -4.99 11.17
C VAL A 36 -7.09 -3.99 10.07
N LEU A 37 -6.24 -3.94 9.05
CA LEU A 37 -6.49 -3.04 7.93
C LEU A 37 -7.79 -3.41 7.23
N ALA A 38 -8.01 -4.71 7.02
CA ALA A 38 -9.22 -5.16 6.36
C ALA A 38 -10.45 -4.78 7.17
N ASN A 39 -10.39 -4.96 8.48
CA ASN A 39 -11.53 -4.64 9.31
C ASN A 39 -11.85 -3.16 9.28
N LEU A 40 -10.84 -2.32 9.36
CA LEU A 40 -11.06 -0.88 9.38
C LEU A 40 -11.57 -0.40 8.02
N MET A 41 -10.99 -0.90 6.94
CA MET A 41 -11.42 -0.46 5.63
C MET A 41 -12.82 -0.97 5.30
N SER A 42 -13.16 -2.17 5.77
CA SER A 42 -14.49 -2.70 5.52
C SER A 42 -15.55 -1.90 6.26
N ALA A 43 -15.16 -1.19 7.31
CA ALA A 43 -16.09 -0.32 8.01
C ALA A 43 -16.20 1.05 7.34
N GLY A 44 -15.62 1.21 6.16
CA GLY A 44 -15.72 2.46 5.43
C GLY A 44 -14.68 3.48 5.78
N ARG A 45 -13.61 3.06 6.43
CA ARG A 45 -12.59 4.00 6.88
C ARG A 45 -11.33 3.82 6.06
N SER A 46 -10.65 4.91 5.77
CA SER A 46 -9.30 4.81 5.25
C SER A 46 -8.37 4.66 6.45
N VAL A 47 -7.22 4.04 6.21
CA VAL A 47 -6.26 3.80 7.26
C VAL A 47 -4.96 4.48 6.90
N ARG A 48 -4.52 5.41 7.72
CA ARG A 48 -3.29 6.12 7.48
C ARG A 48 -2.22 5.61 8.43
N LEU A 49 -1.12 5.14 7.85
CA LEU A 49 0.01 4.68 8.64
C LEU A 49 1.14 5.68 8.46
N LYS A 50 1.57 6.26 9.57
CA LYS A 50 2.62 7.24 9.51
C LYS A 50 3.88 6.61 8.96
N GLY A 51 4.52 7.25 8.05
CA GLY A 51 5.74 6.75 7.45
C GLY A 51 5.49 5.81 6.28
N VAL A 52 4.25 5.46 6.01
CA VAL A 52 3.92 4.53 4.94
C VAL A 52 2.97 5.17 3.96
N GLY A 53 1.78 5.50 4.40
CA GLY A 53 0.78 6.08 3.50
C GLY A 53 -0.60 5.74 3.96
N THR A 54 -1.54 5.87 3.04
CA THR A 54 -2.96 5.68 3.34
C THR A 54 -3.53 4.57 2.47
N PHE A 55 -4.24 3.65 3.12
CA PHE A 55 -4.90 2.55 2.43
C PHE A 55 -6.40 2.79 2.44
N TYR A 56 -7.06 2.48 1.35
CA TYR A 56 -8.52 2.60 1.30
C TYR A 56 -9.06 1.65 0.25
N LEU A 57 -10.37 1.40 0.33
CA LEU A 57 -11.02 0.52 -0.63
C LEU A 57 -11.74 1.36 -1.68
N SER A 58 -11.71 0.89 -2.90
CA SER A 58 -12.46 1.47 -3.98
C SER A 58 -13.34 0.37 -4.55
N CYS A 59 -14.61 0.67 -4.75
CA CYS A 59 -15.55 -0.31 -5.25
C CYS A 59 -16.25 0.19 -6.47
N GLN A 60 -16.59 -0.73 -7.36
CA GLN A 60 -17.41 -0.42 -8.51
C GLN A 60 -18.54 -1.40 -8.54
N SER A 61 -19.73 -0.92 -8.86
CA SER A 61 -20.88 -1.78 -9.01
C SER A 61 -20.96 -2.26 -10.44
N SER A 62 -21.30 -3.54 -10.63
CA SER A 62 -21.47 -4.04 -11.97
C SER A 62 -22.82 -3.65 -12.52
N SER A 63 -23.74 -3.25 -11.69
CA SER A 63 -25.07 -2.97 -12.13
C SER A 63 -25.26 -1.49 -12.28
N GLN A 64 -25.80 -1.08 -13.43
CA GLN A 64 -26.13 0.30 -13.60
C GLN A 64 -27.59 0.44 -13.42
N GLY A 65 -28.05 1.54 -12.95
CA GLY A 65 -29.46 1.75 -12.80
C GLY A 65 -30.03 1.29 -11.50
N VAL A 66 -29.18 1.00 -10.53
CA VAL A 66 -29.66 0.68 -9.21
C VAL A 66 -30.04 1.98 -8.54
N ASP A 67 -31.30 2.11 -8.17
CA ASP A 67 -31.81 3.37 -7.67
C ASP A 67 -31.72 3.51 -6.17
N THR A 68 -31.72 2.45 -5.43
CA THR A 68 -31.70 2.54 -3.99
C THR A 68 -30.54 1.75 -3.45
N PRO A 69 -30.01 2.15 -2.31
CA PRO A 69 -28.90 1.40 -1.73
C PRO A 69 -29.25 -0.04 -1.38
N GLU A 70 -30.51 -0.29 -1.09
CA GLU A 70 -30.90 -1.64 -0.76
C GLU A 70 -30.75 -2.57 -1.92
N GLU A 71 -30.77 -2.05 -3.13
CA GLU A 71 -30.64 -2.90 -4.28
C GLU A 71 -29.21 -3.22 -4.60
N VAL A 72 -28.27 -2.57 -3.93
CA VAL A 72 -26.86 -2.85 -4.16
C VAL A 72 -26.44 -3.90 -3.16
N SER A 73 -26.22 -5.11 -3.62
CA SER A 73 -25.78 -6.17 -2.76
C SER A 73 -24.32 -6.44 -3.05
N SER A 74 -23.73 -7.28 -2.22
CA SER A 74 -22.33 -7.62 -2.44
C SER A 74 -22.15 -8.33 -3.77
N GLN A 75 -23.19 -8.92 -4.30
CA GLN A 75 -23.08 -9.58 -5.58
C GLN A 75 -23.01 -8.60 -6.72
N GLN A 76 -23.48 -7.38 -6.51
CA GLN A 76 -23.42 -6.36 -7.57
C GLN A 76 -22.13 -5.58 -7.53
N ILE A 77 -21.34 -5.77 -6.50
CA ILE A 77 -20.04 -5.11 -6.44
C ILE A 77 -19.04 -6.06 -7.03
N THR A 78 -18.64 -5.79 -8.26
CA THR A 78 -17.77 -6.72 -8.96
C THR A 78 -16.31 -6.43 -8.81
N ASP A 79 -15.95 -5.26 -8.34
CA ASP A 79 -14.54 -4.90 -8.34
C ASP A 79 -14.23 -4.09 -7.10
N VAL A 80 -13.66 -4.73 -6.12
CA VAL A 80 -13.23 -4.06 -4.91
C VAL A 80 -11.73 -4.08 -4.91
N LYS A 81 -11.12 -2.92 -4.85
CA LYS A 81 -9.68 -2.80 -4.89
C LYS A 81 -9.16 -2.14 -3.65
N VAL A 82 -7.99 -2.58 -3.23
CA VAL A 82 -7.27 -1.88 -2.16
C VAL A 82 -6.39 -0.85 -2.84
N CYS A 83 -6.59 0.40 -2.50
CA CYS A 83 -5.82 1.49 -3.07
C CYS A 83 -4.87 2.03 -2.02
N PHE A 84 -3.74 2.54 -2.48
CA PHE A 84 -2.70 3.00 -1.58
C PHE A 84 -2.13 4.31 -2.10
N ILE A 85 -2.05 5.29 -1.21
CA ILE A 85 -1.43 6.57 -1.52
C ILE A 85 -0.21 6.69 -0.64
N PRO A 86 1.00 6.70 -1.21
CA PRO A 86 2.20 6.81 -0.39
C PRO A 86 2.24 8.14 0.35
N GLU A 87 2.84 8.11 1.52
CA GLU A 87 2.97 9.31 2.30
C GLU A 87 3.93 10.27 1.62
N TYR A 88 3.64 11.55 1.70
CA TYR A 88 4.51 12.55 1.12
C TYR A 88 4.45 13.82 1.93
N SER A 89 5.42 14.69 1.74
CA SER A 89 5.40 16.01 2.33
C SER A 89 5.28 17.03 1.20
N ARG A 90 4.73 18.18 1.51
CA ARG A 90 4.51 19.20 0.51
C ARG A 90 5.13 20.50 0.94
N GLN A 91 5.45 21.31 -0.04
CA GLN A 91 5.84 22.66 0.24
C GLN A 91 4.61 23.50 0.51
N GLN A 92 4.84 24.73 0.93
CA GLN A 92 3.73 25.58 1.23
C GLN A 92 2.86 25.85 0.02
N ASN A 93 3.42 25.77 -1.17
CA ASN A 93 2.65 26.02 -2.36
C ASN A 93 1.93 24.76 -2.85
N GLY A 94 1.97 23.69 -2.08
CA GLY A 94 1.25 22.48 -2.45
C GLY A 94 2.05 21.49 -3.26
N GLN A 95 3.24 21.84 -3.65
CA GLN A 95 4.03 20.94 -4.45
C GLN A 95 4.60 19.82 -3.59
N VAL A 96 4.58 18.61 -4.12
CA VAL A 96 5.13 17.47 -3.38
C VAL A 96 6.64 17.57 -3.39
N ILE A 97 7.24 17.57 -2.21
CA ILE A 97 8.67 17.66 -2.08
C ILE A 97 9.30 16.28 -2.03
N GLN A 98 8.71 15.40 -1.26
CA GLN A 98 9.34 14.12 -1.01
C GLN A 98 8.29 13.10 -0.64
N ARG A 99 8.48 11.88 -1.05
CA ARG A 99 7.64 10.76 -0.64
C ARG A 99 8.44 9.91 0.30
N THR A 100 7.82 9.55 1.42
CA THR A 100 8.53 8.85 2.48
C THR A 100 9.08 7.51 2.02
N LEU A 101 8.35 6.80 1.18
CA LEU A 101 8.78 5.48 0.76
C LEU A 101 9.81 5.49 -0.35
N ILE A 102 10.19 6.65 -0.84
CA ILE A 102 11.21 6.73 -1.87
C ILE A 102 12.49 7.23 -1.24
N ASP A 103 13.51 6.38 -1.27
CA ASP A 103 14.79 6.71 -0.70
C ASP A 103 15.39 7.88 -1.48
N PRO A 104 15.78 8.95 -0.82
CA PRO A 104 16.33 10.08 -1.54
C PRO A 104 17.65 9.76 -2.24
N HIS A 105 18.29 8.66 -1.89
CA HIS A 105 19.51 8.28 -2.55
C HIS A 105 19.27 7.25 -3.64
N LEU A 106 17.99 6.98 -3.94
CA LEU A 106 17.66 6.01 -4.95
C LEU A 106 18.16 6.48 -6.32
N GLU A 107 18.79 5.58 -7.01
CA GLU A 107 19.25 5.88 -8.33
C GLU A 107 18.24 5.31 -9.29
N TRP A 108 17.70 6.14 -10.15
CA TRP A 108 16.65 5.71 -11.06
C TRP A 108 17.27 4.98 -12.24
N ILE A 109 16.82 3.76 -12.48
CA ILE A 109 17.29 2.99 -13.60
C ILE A 109 16.11 2.70 -14.49
N ASP A 110 16.20 3.08 -15.74
CA ASP A 110 15.14 2.88 -16.68
C ASP A 110 15.12 1.43 -17.10
N LEU A 111 14.04 0.75 -16.84
CA LEU A 111 13.92 -0.63 -17.20
C LEU A 111 14.01 -0.84 -18.70
N ASP A 112 13.52 0.12 -19.46
CA ASP A 112 13.60 0.02 -20.90
C ASP A 112 15.03 0.06 -21.36
N GLU A 113 15.86 0.83 -20.71
CA GLU A 113 17.22 0.87 -21.05
C GLU A 113 17.88 -0.43 -20.77
N ILE A 114 17.54 -1.07 -19.69
CA ILE A 114 18.12 -2.31 -19.36
C ILE A 114 17.63 -3.42 -20.23
N ALA A 115 16.32 -3.54 -20.34
CA ALA A 115 15.79 -4.61 -21.10
C ALA A 115 15.96 -4.39 -22.54
N GLY A 116 15.81 -3.22 -22.95
CA GLY A 116 15.85 -2.96 -24.26
C GLY A 116 17.04 -2.64 -24.79
N ASN A 117 17.88 -2.41 -24.07
CA ASN A 117 19.05 -2.19 -24.51
C ASN A 117 19.07 -1.99 -25.87
N GLY A 118 18.53 -2.51 -26.44
CA GLY A 118 18.59 -2.26 -27.71
C GLY A 118 17.60 -1.48 -28.21
N LYS A 119 16.70 -1.19 -27.59
CA LYS A 119 15.73 -0.50 -28.09
C LYS A 119 15.99 0.83 -28.33
N LYS A 120 16.75 1.30 -28.12
CA LYS A 120 16.92 2.63 -28.34
C LYS A 120 17.49 2.93 -29.27
#